data_9daa3270a6f842e6b57f65e369ca9cb0
#
_entry.id   9daa3270a6f842e6b57f65e369ca9cb0
#
_cell.length_a   1.000
_cell.length_b   1.000
_cell.length_c   1.000
_cell.angle_alpha   90.00
_cell.angle_beta   90.00
_cell.angle_gamma   90.00
#
_symmetry.space_group_name_H-M   'P 1'
#
loop_
_entity.id
_entity.type
_entity.pdbx_description
1 polymer ?
#
loop_
_entity_poly.entity_id
_entity_poly.type
_entity_poly.pdbx_seq_one_letter_code
_entity_poly.pdbx_strand_id
1 'polypeptide(L)'
;RTVKIISSEDIKNSPVTNVSDLLQEITGVDVRRRGVGGVQGDLYIRGGGFDQTLLLVDGMKMDDVQTGHHTLNMILPLYLIERIEIIKGPAARIFGQNAFNGAINIVTKEFEGEKRTVNLNLNELSYGSFEQKNISLSTKIIGEKIKSLISYSGNRSDGYRHNTDFKKNNYFIKTSFNSNNSPIDVIASFTENKFGANGFYASPSATE
;
A
#
# COMPACT_ATOMS: atom_id res chain seq x y z
N ARG A 1 0.78 23.54 9.64
CA ARG A 1 0.79 22.21 8.97
C ARG A 1 -0.62 21.66 9.01
N THR A 2 -1.11 21.18 7.90
CA THR A 2 -2.41 20.51 7.84
C THR A 2 -2.17 18.99 7.88
N VAL A 3 -2.71 18.35 8.88
CA VAL A 3 -2.73 16.88 8.98
C VAL A 3 -4.14 16.42 8.62
N LYS A 4 -4.27 15.47 7.70
CA LYS A 4 -5.51 14.77 7.38
C LYS A 4 -5.34 13.31 7.77
N ILE A 5 -6.34 12.77 8.45
CA ILE A 5 -6.42 11.35 8.79
C ILE A 5 -7.56 10.74 7.99
N ILE A 6 -7.31 9.58 7.39
CA ILE A 6 -8.32 8.70 6.81
C ILE A 6 -8.39 7.49 7.72
N SER A 7 -9.53 7.28 8.32
CA SER A 7 -9.76 6.17 9.26
C SER A 7 -10.00 4.83 8.54
N SER A 8 -9.94 3.73 9.28
CA SER A 8 -10.34 2.42 8.76
C SER A 8 -11.80 2.38 8.31
N GLU A 9 -12.66 3.17 8.92
CA GLU A 9 -14.07 3.31 8.52
C GLU A 9 -14.19 4.05 7.19
N ASP A 10 -13.46 5.15 6.99
CA ASP A 10 -13.41 5.87 5.70
C ASP A 10 -12.92 4.94 4.59
N ILE A 11 -11.86 4.17 4.86
CA ILE A 11 -11.29 3.19 3.90
C ILE A 11 -12.32 2.13 3.53
N LYS A 12 -13.02 1.59 4.52
CA LYS A 12 -14.04 0.54 4.31
C LYS A 12 -15.25 1.04 3.52
N ASN A 13 -15.62 2.29 3.69
CA ASN A 13 -16.77 2.92 3.02
C ASN A 13 -16.41 3.50 1.64
N SER A 14 -15.13 3.57 1.29
CA SER A 14 -14.69 4.03 -0.02
C SER A 14 -14.85 2.91 -1.08
N PRO A 15 -15.31 3.22 -2.29
CA PRO A 15 -15.47 2.24 -3.37
C PRO A 15 -14.15 1.81 -4.02
N VAL A 16 -13.02 2.28 -3.53
CA VAL A 16 -11.70 2.01 -4.10
C VAL A 16 -11.17 0.64 -3.71
N THR A 17 -10.34 0.07 -4.56
CA THR A 17 -9.77 -1.27 -4.37
C THR A 17 -8.29 -1.27 -3.99
N ASN A 18 -7.63 -0.12 -4.06
CA ASN A 18 -6.21 0.01 -3.74
C ASN A 18 -5.87 1.38 -3.14
N VAL A 19 -4.70 1.48 -2.53
CA VAL A 19 -4.25 2.70 -1.85
C VAL A 19 -4.03 3.87 -2.82
N SER A 20 -3.58 3.60 -4.04
CA SER A 20 -3.36 4.66 -5.04
C SER A 20 -4.66 5.37 -5.39
N ASP A 21 -5.76 4.62 -5.54
CA ASP A 21 -7.09 5.18 -5.80
C ASP A 21 -7.59 5.96 -4.59
N LEU A 22 -7.41 5.43 -3.38
CA LEU A 22 -7.79 6.10 -2.15
C LEU A 22 -7.06 7.44 -1.97
N LEU A 23 -5.76 7.47 -2.23
CA LEU A 23 -4.96 8.68 -2.13
C LEU A 23 -5.37 9.74 -3.16
N GLN A 24 -5.82 9.31 -4.36
CA GLN A 24 -6.31 10.22 -5.40
C GLN A 24 -7.57 10.99 -5.00
N GLU A 25 -8.40 10.45 -4.11
CA GLU A 25 -9.60 11.14 -3.59
C GLU A 25 -9.27 12.30 -2.64
N ILE A 26 -7.98 12.46 -2.26
CA ILE A 26 -7.58 13.42 -1.25
C ILE A 26 -7.18 14.75 -1.88
N THR A 27 -7.89 15.80 -1.57
CA THR A 27 -7.57 17.15 -2.03
C THR A 27 -6.10 17.52 -1.80
N GLY A 28 -5.38 17.88 -2.88
CA GLY A 28 -3.98 18.29 -2.84
C GLY A 28 -2.99 17.14 -2.79
N VAL A 29 -3.46 15.91 -3.00
CA VAL A 29 -2.67 14.73 -3.35
C VAL A 29 -3.01 14.38 -4.79
N ASP A 30 -2.01 14.12 -5.61
CA ASP A 30 -2.15 13.65 -6.98
C ASP A 30 -1.35 12.35 -7.13
N VAL A 31 -1.99 11.31 -7.68
CA VAL A 31 -1.35 10.04 -7.96
C VAL A 31 -1.40 9.78 -9.45
N ARG A 32 -0.27 9.96 -10.11
CA ARG A 32 -0.14 9.72 -11.54
C ARG A 32 0.11 8.25 -11.79
N ARG A 33 -0.95 7.57 -12.19
CA ARG A 33 -0.94 6.12 -12.43
C ARG A 33 -0.61 5.80 -13.86
N ARG A 34 0.12 4.70 -14.05
CA ARG A 34 0.35 4.07 -15.35
C ARG A 34 -0.10 2.61 -15.27
N GLY A 35 -0.78 2.16 -16.33
CA GLY A 35 -1.39 0.84 -16.36
C GLY A 35 -2.64 0.70 -15.50
N VAL A 36 -3.17 -0.49 -15.46
CA VAL A 36 -4.38 -0.88 -14.71
C VAL A 36 -4.02 -1.52 -13.37
N GLY A 37 -4.97 -1.60 -12.44
CA GLY A 37 -4.78 -2.35 -11.19
C GLY A 37 -3.71 -1.76 -10.25
N GLY A 38 -3.29 -0.50 -10.42
CA GLY A 38 -2.30 0.14 -9.56
C GLY A 38 -0.88 -0.44 -9.72
N VAL A 39 -0.51 -0.85 -10.94
CA VAL A 39 0.80 -1.46 -11.22
C VAL A 39 1.96 -0.48 -11.12
N GLN A 40 1.72 0.81 -11.40
CA GLN A 40 2.68 1.90 -11.15
C GLN A 40 1.93 3.17 -10.80
N GLY A 41 2.45 3.93 -9.84
CA GLY A 41 1.91 5.23 -9.48
C GLY A 41 2.97 6.11 -8.83
N ASP A 42 3.04 7.35 -9.30
CA ASP A 42 3.89 8.40 -8.75
C ASP A 42 3.04 9.32 -7.87
N LEU A 43 3.51 9.58 -6.67
CA LEU A 43 2.79 10.34 -5.65
C LEU A 43 3.29 11.78 -5.59
N TYR A 44 2.36 12.74 -5.69
CA TYR A 44 2.65 14.17 -5.63
C TYR A 44 1.80 14.84 -4.56
N ILE A 45 2.38 15.74 -3.78
CA ILE A 45 1.64 16.58 -2.83
C ILE A 45 1.86 18.05 -3.19
N ARG A 46 0.77 18.79 -3.38
CA ARG A 46 0.79 20.24 -3.67
C ARG A 46 1.70 20.63 -4.84
N GLY A 47 1.75 19.79 -5.87
CA GLY A 47 2.54 20.05 -7.08
C GLY A 47 4.04 19.82 -6.94
N GLY A 48 4.51 19.28 -5.81
CA GLY A 48 5.91 18.87 -5.67
C GLY A 48 6.19 17.52 -6.34
N GLY A 49 7.48 17.21 -6.57
CA GLY A 49 7.91 15.98 -7.20
C GLY A 49 7.61 14.72 -6.36
N PHE A 50 7.55 13.56 -7.03
CA PHE A 50 7.36 12.28 -6.35
C PHE A 50 8.52 11.95 -5.39
N ASP A 51 9.72 12.38 -5.71
CA ASP A 51 10.95 12.28 -4.90
C ASP A 51 10.96 13.22 -3.67
N GLN A 52 10.00 14.15 -3.61
CA GLN A 52 9.83 15.13 -2.53
C GLN A 52 8.66 14.82 -1.60
N THR A 53 8.01 13.67 -1.81
CA THR A 53 6.88 13.19 -1.02
C THR A 53 7.26 11.88 -0.35
N LEU A 54 7.39 11.90 0.98
CA LEU A 54 7.81 10.73 1.74
C LEU A 54 6.63 9.80 2.00
N LEU A 55 6.80 8.52 1.73
CA LEU A 55 5.90 7.45 2.12
C LEU A 55 6.49 6.66 3.29
N LEU A 56 5.64 6.39 4.30
CA LEU A 56 6.00 5.56 5.46
C LEU A 56 4.95 4.46 5.68
N VAL A 57 5.38 3.35 6.24
CA VAL A 57 4.53 2.31 6.80
C VAL A 57 4.94 2.12 8.26
N ASP A 58 4.01 2.32 9.19
CA ASP A 58 4.25 2.31 10.64
C ASP A 58 5.46 3.18 11.05
N GLY A 59 5.61 4.34 10.41
CA GLY A 59 6.72 5.27 10.64
C GLY A 59 8.05 4.90 9.96
N MET A 60 8.15 3.74 9.32
CA MET A 60 9.33 3.33 8.59
C MET A 60 9.27 3.84 7.15
N LYS A 61 10.37 4.45 6.69
CA LYS A 61 10.47 4.98 5.33
C LYS A 61 10.38 3.85 4.29
N MET A 62 9.49 4.05 3.33
CA MET A 62 9.37 3.23 2.14
C MET A 62 9.98 3.98 0.98
N ASP A 63 11.00 3.41 0.36
CA ASP A 63 11.72 4.06 -0.73
C ASP A 63 12.15 3.02 -1.76
N ASP A 64 11.91 3.31 -3.03
CA ASP A 64 12.49 2.56 -4.12
C ASP A 64 13.83 3.19 -4.48
N VAL A 65 14.90 2.56 -4.06
CA VAL A 65 16.27 3.05 -4.24
C VAL A 65 16.73 3.06 -5.70
N GLN A 66 16.03 2.37 -6.59
CA GLN A 66 16.42 2.24 -7.99
C GLN A 66 15.91 3.42 -8.84
N THR A 67 14.61 3.70 -8.77
CA THR A 67 13.98 4.69 -9.67
C THR A 67 13.06 5.67 -8.95
N GLY A 68 12.63 5.38 -7.73
CA GLY A 68 11.60 6.14 -6.99
C GLY A 68 10.17 5.97 -7.50
N HIS A 69 9.98 5.35 -8.69
CA HIS A 69 8.67 5.20 -9.33
C HIS A 69 7.85 4.02 -8.80
N HIS A 70 8.48 3.11 -8.07
CA HIS A 70 7.82 1.89 -7.58
C HIS A 70 7.46 1.94 -6.10
N THR A 71 7.60 3.09 -5.45
CA THR A 71 7.31 3.28 -4.03
C THR A 71 5.88 2.87 -3.67
N LEU A 72 4.89 3.23 -4.49
CA LEU A 72 3.50 2.81 -4.28
C LEU A 72 3.24 1.32 -4.56
N ASN A 73 4.14 0.61 -5.24
CA ASN A 73 3.99 -0.83 -5.49
C ASN A 73 4.24 -1.68 -4.25
N MET A 74 4.96 -1.15 -3.29
CA MET A 74 5.27 -1.80 -2.01
C MET A 74 4.16 -1.63 -0.96
N ILE A 75 3.07 -0.95 -1.33
CA ILE A 75 2.00 -0.63 -0.40
C ILE A 75 1.13 -1.86 -0.13
N LEU A 76 0.72 -1.94 1.12
CA LEU A 76 -0.13 -2.97 1.68
C LEU A 76 -1.56 -2.93 1.11
N PRO A 77 -2.24 -4.08 1.06
CA PRO A 77 -3.68 -4.13 0.82
C PRO A 77 -4.48 -3.29 1.82
N LEU A 78 -5.56 -2.66 1.35
CA LEU A 78 -6.40 -1.76 2.17
C LEU A 78 -6.89 -2.39 3.47
N TYR A 79 -7.21 -3.68 3.47
CA TYR A 79 -7.73 -4.38 4.65
C TYR A 79 -6.72 -4.52 5.80
N LEU A 80 -5.43 -4.31 5.55
CA LEU A 80 -4.38 -4.28 6.59
C LEU A 80 -4.20 -2.91 7.22
N ILE A 81 -4.80 -1.86 6.64
CA ILE A 81 -4.59 -0.48 7.05
C ILE A 81 -5.59 -0.10 8.14
N GLU A 82 -5.08 0.45 9.24
CA GLU A 82 -5.89 1.04 10.30
C GLU A 82 -6.25 2.49 9.99
N ARG A 83 -5.28 3.26 9.53
CA ARG A 83 -5.48 4.64 9.10
C ARG A 83 -4.35 5.11 8.20
N ILE A 84 -4.59 6.19 7.49
CA ILE A 84 -3.57 6.90 6.70
C ILE A 84 -3.47 8.32 7.24
N GLU A 85 -2.26 8.72 7.61
CA GLU A 85 -1.93 10.05 8.13
C GLU A 85 -1.21 10.85 7.04
N ILE A 86 -1.78 11.99 6.64
CA ILE A 86 -1.25 12.80 5.54
C ILE A 86 -0.84 14.16 6.10
N ILE A 87 0.44 14.45 6.01
CA ILE A 87 1.02 15.74 6.40
C ILE A 87 1.32 16.52 5.13
N LYS A 88 0.61 17.62 4.91
CA LYS A 88 0.78 18.48 3.76
C LYS A 88 1.66 19.68 4.10
N GLY A 89 2.76 19.84 3.38
CA GLY A 89 3.76 20.87 3.58
C GLY A 89 5.05 20.31 4.22
N PRO A 90 6.04 21.16 4.46
CA PRO A 90 7.38 20.75 4.88
C PRO A 90 7.35 19.85 6.12
N ALA A 91 7.76 18.61 5.97
CA ALA A 91 7.81 17.61 7.03
C ALA A 91 9.23 17.04 7.25
N ALA A 92 10.22 17.50 6.46
CA ALA A 92 11.58 17.02 6.50
C ALA A 92 12.25 17.15 7.89
N ARG A 93 11.85 18.16 8.68
CA ARG A 93 12.34 18.30 10.05
C ARG A 93 11.92 17.15 10.99
N ILE A 94 10.80 16.49 10.69
CA ILE A 94 10.27 15.39 11.52
C ILE A 94 10.70 14.04 10.96
N PHE A 95 10.56 13.87 9.63
CA PHE A 95 10.70 12.58 8.97
C PHE A 95 11.99 12.46 8.13
N GLY A 96 12.79 13.52 8.04
CA GLY A 96 14.06 13.51 7.30
C GLY A 96 13.90 13.75 5.80
N GLN A 97 14.80 13.14 5.03
CA GLN A 97 14.88 13.33 3.58
C GLN A 97 13.59 12.93 2.86
N ASN A 98 13.34 13.54 1.70
CA ASN A 98 12.20 13.33 0.81
C ASN A 98 10.84 13.82 1.35
N ALA A 99 10.77 14.39 2.55
CA ALA A 99 9.54 14.96 3.12
C ALA A 99 9.44 16.49 2.91
N PHE A 100 9.83 16.99 1.72
CA PHE A 100 9.83 18.43 1.42
C PHE A 100 8.43 19.00 1.23
N ASN A 101 7.57 18.29 0.48
CA ASN A 101 6.21 18.72 0.17
C ASN A 101 5.17 18.09 1.11
N GLY A 102 5.54 17.01 1.76
CA GLY A 102 4.70 16.30 2.70
C GLY A 102 5.17 14.90 2.99
N ALA A 103 4.40 14.23 3.85
CA ALA A 103 4.60 12.83 4.18
C ALA A 103 3.25 12.12 4.30
N ILE A 104 3.21 10.87 3.89
CA ILE A 104 2.08 9.96 4.08
C ILE A 104 2.56 8.80 4.92
N ASN A 105 1.92 8.58 6.07
CA ASN A 105 2.18 7.44 6.94
C ASN A 105 0.99 6.50 6.92
N ILE A 106 1.21 5.28 6.46
CA ILE A 106 0.23 4.19 6.46
C ILE A 106 0.43 3.43 7.77
N VAL A 107 -0.56 3.48 8.64
CA VAL A 107 -0.54 2.77 9.91
C VAL A 107 -1.28 1.45 9.75
N THR A 108 -0.61 0.34 10.04
CA THR A 108 -1.20 -0.99 9.93
C THR A 108 -2.07 -1.30 11.14
N LYS A 109 -3.03 -2.22 10.96
CA LYS A 109 -3.91 -2.69 12.05
C LYS A 109 -3.09 -3.27 13.19
N GLU A 110 -3.52 -2.96 14.41
CA GLU A 110 -2.94 -3.48 15.63
C GLU A 110 -3.40 -4.91 15.94
N PHE A 111 -2.70 -5.53 16.87
CA PHE A 111 -3.02 -6.86 17.37
C PHE A 111 -4.12 -6.77 18.45
N GLU A 112 -5.35 -6.57 18.01
CA GLU A 112 -6.51 -6.65 18.90
C GLU A 112 -7.00 -8.09 19.01
N GLY A 113 -7.41 -8.52 20.20
CA GLY A 113 -8.02 -9.82 20.45
C GLY A 113 -7.61 -10.43 21.80
N GLU A 114 -8.31 -11.50 22.16
CA GLU A 114 -8.05 -12.27 23.37
C GLU A 114 -6.73 -13.05 23.29
N LYS A 115 -6.16 -13.38 24.43
CA LYS A 115 -4.93 -14.18 24.52
C LYS A 115 -5.13 -15.55 23.87
N ARG A 116 -4.10 -16.01 23.13
CA ARG A 116 -4.03 -17.33 22.46
C ARG A 116 -5.12 -17.55 21.41
N THR A 117 -5.26 -16.60 20.53
CA THR A 117 -6.21 -16.69 19.40
C THR A 117 -5.45 -16.83 18.08
N VAL A 118 -5.97 -17.66 17.19
CA VAL A 118 -5.57 -17.74 15.79
C VAL A 118 -6.81 -17.52 14.93
N ASN A 119 -6.80 -16.46 14.13
CA ASN A 119 -7.89 -16.12 13.23
C ASN A 119 -7.40 -16.16 11.79
N LEU A 120 -8.06 -16.94 10.95
CA LEU A 120 -7.85 -16.93 9.49
C LEU A 120 -9.00 -16.18 8.83
N ASN A 121 -8.68 -15.19 8.01
CA ASN A 121 -9.65 -14.37 7.32
C ASN A 121 -9.45 -14.47 5.80
N LEU A 122 -10.53 -14.70 5.08
CA LEU A 122 -10.63 -14.43 3.65
C LEU A 122 -11.13 -12.99 3.52
N ASN A 123 -10.24 -12.07 3.09
CA ASN A 123 -10.56 -10.65 3.03
C ASN A 123 -11.17 -10.26 1.67
N GLU A 124 -10.75 -10.94 0.61
CA GLU A 124 -11.24 -10.70 -0.74
C GLU A 124 -11.19 -11.98 -1.56
N LEU A 125 -12.23 -12.20 -2.34
CA LEU A 125 -12.27 -13.15 -3.43
C LEU A 125 -13.15 -12.55 -4.52
N SER A 126 -12.55 -12.15 -5.63
CA SER A 126 -13.29 -11.53 -6.73
C SER A 126 -12.85 -12.06 -8.09
N TYR A 127 -13.80 -12.04 -9.03
CA TYR A 127 -13.59 -12.37 -10.42
C TYR A 127 -14.29 -11.32 -11.29
N GLY A 128 -13.63 -10.88 -12.34
CA GLY A 128 -14.13 -9.82 -13.20
C GLY A 128 -13.76 -9.99 -14.67
N SER A 129 -14.06 -8.97 -15.44
CA SER A 129 -13.72 -8.92 -16.88
C SER A 129 -12.22 -9.05 -17.10
N PHE A 130 -11.83 -9.52 -18.28
CA PHE A 130 -10.41 -9.73 -18.65
C PHE A 130 -9.68 -10.71 -17.72
N GLU A 131 -10.38 -11.76 -17.27
CA GLU A 131 -9.85 -12.76 -16.34
C GLU A 131 -9.27 -12.15 -15.03
N GLN A 132 -9.79 -10.97 -14.62
CA GLN A 132 -9.36 -10.37 -13.38
C GLN A 132 -9.74 -11.25 -12.20
N LYS A 133 -8.75 -11.58 -11.40
CA LYS A 133 -8.88 -12.45 -10.21
C LYS A 133 -8.13 -11.83 -9.05
N ASN A 134 -8.83 -11.63 -7.93
CA ASN A 134 -8.24 -11.15 -6.70
C ASN A 134 -8.51 -12.18 -5.60
N ILE A 135 -7.47 -12.45 -4.82
CA ILE A 135 -7.56 -13.23 -3.60
C ILE A 135 -6.74 -12.56 -2.51
N SER A 136 -7.30 -12.47 -1.32
CA SER A 136 -6.58 -11.91 -0.17
C SER A 136 -6.92 -12.68 1.09
N LEU A 137 -5.86 -13.14 1.74
CA LEU A 137 -5.93 -13.93 2.96
C LEU A 137 -5.10 -13.25 4.05
N SER A 138 -5.57 -13.32 5.29
CA SER A 138 -4.76 -12.90 6.43
C SER A 138 -5.00 -13.79 7.64
N THR A 139 -3.99 -13.88 8.50
CA THR A 139 -4.11 -14.54 9.80
C THR A 139 -3.52 -13.65 10.88
N LYS A 140 -4.24 -13.57 12.01
CA LYS A 140 -3.72 -12.99 13.25
C LYS A 140 -3.45 -14.13 14.24
N ILE A 141 -2.26 -14.13 14.79
CA ILE A 141 -1.83 -15.07 15.83
C ILE A 141 -1.53 -14.23 17.06
N ILE A 142 -2.26 -14.46 18.14
CA ILE A 142 -2.09 -13.74 19.41
C ILE A 142 -1.69 -14.73 20.48
N GLY A 143 -0.43 -14.63 20.91
CA GLY A 143 0.14 -15.35 22.03
C GLY A 143 0.51 -14.42 23.19
N GLU A 144 1.01 -14.96 24.27
CA GLU A 144 1.41 -14.17 25.46
C GLU A 144 2.64 -13.29 25.18
N LYS A 145 3.62 -13.84 24.47
CA LYS A 145 4.91 -13.18 24.18
C LYS A 145 5.06 -12.74 22.74
N ILE A 146 4.28 -13.33 21.84
CA ILE A 146 4.40 -13.09 20.39
C ILE A 146 3.02 -12.83 19.84
N LYS A 147 2.88 -11.78 19.05
CA LYS A 147 1.71 -11.47 18.24
C LYS A 147 2.15 -11.32 16.80
N SER A 148 1.44 -11.94 15.86
CA SER A 148 1.79 -11.88 14.45
C SER A 148 0.57 -11.62 13.58
N LEU A 149 0.74 -10.79 12.55
CA LEU A 149 -0.17 -10.58 11.45
C LEU A 149 0.54 -11.01 10.17
N ILE A 150 0.01 -12.02 9.51
CA ILE A 150 0.55 -12.54 8.26
C ILE A 150 -0.53 -12.37 7.20
N SER A 151 -0.13 -11.95 6.01
CA SER A 151 -1.05 -11.69 4.91
C SER A 151 -0.46 -12.08 3.56
N TYR A 152 -1.33 -12.55 2.69
CA TYR A 152 -1.08 -12.77 1.28
C TYR A 152 -2.18 -12.10 0.46
N SER A 153 -1.82 -11.40 -0.62
CA SER A 153 -2.74 -10.98 -1.65
C SER A 153 -2.19 -11.27 -3.05
N GLY A 154 -3.04 -11.85 -3.89
CA GLY A 154 -2.78 -12.11 -5.29
C GLY A 154 -3.79 -11.37 -6.14
N ASN A 155 -3.31 -10.66 -7.17
CA ASN A 155 -4.13 -9.92 -8.11
C ASN A 155 -3.59 -10.14 -9.52
N ARG A 156 -4.44 -10.51 -10.47
CA ARG A 156 -4.05 -10.74 -11.86
C ARG A 156 -5.17 -10.33 -12.83
N SER A 157 -4.79 -9.98 -14.03
CA SER A 157 -5.69 -9.77 -15.16
C SER A 157 -4.93 -10.03 -16.47
N ASP A 158 -5.64 -10.51 -17.50
CA ASP A 158 -5.06 -10.67 -18.83
C ASP A 158 -5.04 -9.35 -19.63
N GLY A 159 -5.59 -8.27 -19.02
CA GLY A 159 -5.60 -6.95 -19.64
C GLY A 159 -6.72 -6.75 -20.65
N TYR A 160 -7.12 -5.50 -20.87
CA TYR A 160 -8.20 -5.15 -21.80
C TYR A 160 -7.70 -4.88 -23.23
N ARG A 161 -6.39 -4.86 -23.43
CA ARG A 161 -5.71 -4.72 -24.73
C ARG A 161 -4.29 -5.26 -24.65
N HIS A 162 -3.60 -5.30 -25.80
CA HIS A 162 -2.24 -5.78 -25.90
C HIS A 162 -1.30 -5.13 -24.84
N ASN A 163 -0.49 -5.96 -24.20
CA ASN A 163 0.52 -5.56 -23.22
C ASN A 163 -0.03 -4.69 -22.08
N THR A 164 -1.23 -5.06 -21.56
CA THR A 164 -1.84 -4.45 -20.35
C THR A 164 -2.19 -5.50 -19.29
N ASP A 165 -1.72 -6.72 -19.48
CA ASP A 165 -1.83 -7.80 -18.50
C ASP A 165 -1.01 -7.48 -17.25
N PHE A 166 -1.41 -8.04 -16.13
CA PHE A 166 -0.59 -7.93 -14.91
C PHE A 166 -0.81 -9.11 -13.96
N LYS A 167 0.23 -9.35 -13.15
CA LYS A 167 0.20 -10.26 -12.01
C LYS A 167 0.96 -9.65 -10.86
N LYS A 168 0.29 -9.45 -9.73
CA LYS A 168 0.87 -8.92 -8.50
C LYS A 168 0.64 -9.90 -7.35
N ASN A 169 1.71 -10.29 -6.65
CA ASN A 169 1.64 -11.04 -5.41
C ASN A 169 2.29 -10.19 -4.31
N ASN A 170 1.61 -10.07 -3.19
CA ASN A 170 2.12 -9.36 -2.02
C ASN A 170 2.08 -10.28 -0.81
N TYR A 171 3.20 -10.38 -0.10
CA TYR A 171 3.36 -11.11 1.15
C TYR A 171 3.76 -10.10 2.23
N PHE A 172 3.09 -10.17 3.36
CA PHE A 172 3.35 -9.24 4.47
C PHE A 172 3.34 -10.00 5.78
N ILE A 173 4.30 -9.68 6.65
CA ILE A 173 4.34 -10.15 8.02
C ILE A 173 4.72 -8.99 8.94
N LYS A 174 3.95 -8.86 10.03
CA LYS A 174 4.28 -8.00 11.17
C LYS A 174 4.25 -8.87 12.41
N THR A 175 5.32 -8.86 13.19
CA THR A 175 5.41 -9.62 14.44
C THR A 175 5.90 -8.71 15.56
N SER A 176 5.16 -8.71 16.65
CA SER A 176 5.51 -8.01 17.89
C SER A 176 5.92 -9.03 18.95
N PHE A 177 7.12 -8.85 19.46
CA PHE A 177 7.66 -9.61 20.58
C PHE A 177 7.50 -8.80 21.87
N ASN A 178 6.70 -9.29 22.79
CA ASN A 178 6.55 -8.63 24.09
C ASN A 178 7.69 -9.07 25.01
N SER A 179 8.70 -8.22 25.12
CA SER A 179 9.77 -8.36 26.11
C SER A 179 9.42 -7.53 27.35
N ASN A 180 9.80 -7.98 28.54
CA ASN A 180 9.41 -7.38 29.82
C ASN A 180 9.72 -5.88 29.96
N ASN A 181 10.63 -5.34 29.15
CA ASN A 181 11.05 -3.92 29.23
C ASN A 181 10.84 -3.13 27.92
N SER A 182 10.67 -3.78 26.79
CA SER A 182 10.48 -3.07 25.51
C SER A 182 9.89 -4.01 24.45
N PRO A 183 8.79 -3.66 23.80
CA PRO A 183 8.31 -4.42 22.65
C PRO A 183 9.28 -4.26 21.48
N ILE A 184 9.46 -5.34 20.73
CA ILE A 184 10.22 -5.33 19.48
C ILE A 184 9.25 -5.69 18.36
N ASP A 185 9.10 -4.76 17.42
CA ASP A 185 8.30 -4.99 16.22
C ASP A 185 9.20 -5.28 15.03
N VAL A 186 8.86 -6.35 14.31
CA VAL A 186 9.52 -6.73 13.07
C VAL A 186 8.47 -6.71 11.96
N ILE A 187 8.76 -5.99 10.89
CA ILE A 187 7.93 -5.96 9.69
C ILE A 187 8.77 -6.42 8.52
N ALA A 188 8.21 -7.33 7.71
CA ALA A 188 8.78 -7.72 6.44
C ALA A 188 7.68 -7.80 5.39
N SER A 189 8.00 -7.39 4.16
CA SER A 189 7.12 -7.54 3.02
C SER A 189 7.91 -7.95 1.78
N PHE A 190 7.25 -8.70 0.91
CA PHE A 190 7.77 -9.05 -0.39
C PHE A 190 6.67 -8.88 -1.43
N THR A 191 6.98 -8.16 -2.51
CA THR A 191 6.06 -7.96 -3.62
C THR A 191 6.70 -8.41 -4.92
N GLU A 192 6.03 -9.31 -5.61
CA GLU A 192 6.31 -9.65 -7.00
C GLU A 192 5.28 -8.95 -7.88
N ASN A 193 5.74 -8.13 -8.84
CA ASN A 193 4.87 -7.42 -9.75
C ASN A 193 5.37 -7.58 -11.18
N LYS A 194 4.55 -8.19 -12.05
CA LYS A 194 4.79 -8.35 -13.47
C LYS A 194 3.64 -7.71 -14.22
N PHE A 195 3.92 -6.86 -15.20
CA PHE A 195 2.88 -6.15 -15.93
C PHE A 195 3.34 -5.74 -17.32
N GLY A 196 2.39 -5.65 -18.25
CA GLY A 196 2.54 -5.03 -19.53
C GLY A 196 2.57 -3.52 -19.43
N ALA A 197 3.44 -2.86 -20.16
CA ALA A 197 3.72 -1.43 -20.06
C ALA A 197 3.23 -0.63 -21.28
N ASN A 198 2.15 -1.07 -21.95
CA ASN A 198 1.61 -0.36 -23.11
C ASN A 198 1.17 1.06 -22.73
N GLY A 199 1.76 2.05 -23.40
CA GLY A 199 1.46 3.47 -23.21
C GLY A 199 2.03 4.10 -21.93
N PHE A 200 3.00 3.48 -21.26
CA PHE A 200 3.58 4.06 -20.04
C PHE A 200 4.44 5.29 -20.31
N TYR A 201 5.27 5.25 -21.36
CA TYR A 201 6.24 6.31 -21.68
C TYR A 201 6.15 6.80 -23.14
N ALA A 202 5.27 6.19 -23.91
CA ALA A 202 5.00 6.54 -25.31
C ALA A 202 3.50 6.49 -25.59
N SER A 203 3.09 6.96 -26.76
CA SER A 203 1.71 6.77 -27.21
C SER A 203 1.40 5.27 -27.27
N PRO A 204 0.21 4.84 -26.83
CA PRO A 204 -0.19 3.44 -26.94
C PRO A 204 -0.14 2.98 -28.39
N SER A 205 0.45 1.81 -28.64
CA SER A 205 0.40 1.21 -29.96
C SER A 205 -1.04 0.80 -30.27
N ALA A 206 -1.55 1.26 -31.42
CA ALA A 206 -2.91 0.91 -31.87
C ALA A 206 -2.94 -0.39 -32.69
N THR A 207 -1.77 -0.94 -33.00
CA THR A 207 -1.62 -2.03 -33.98
C THR A 207 -1.23 -3.36 -33.35
N GLU A 208 -1.18 -3.42 -32.01
CA GLU A 208 -0.75 -4.62 -31.31
C GLU A 208 -1.81 -5.11 -30.34
#